data_75a1717f3b5ee44f3ccb7600734ae995
#
_entry.id   75a1717f3b5ee44f3ccb7600734ae995
#
_cell.length_a   1.000
_cell.length_b   1.000
_cell.length_c   1.000
_cell.angle_alpha   90.00
_cell.angle_beta   90.00
_cell.angle_gamma   90.00
#
_symmetry.space_group_name_H-M   'P 1'
#
loop_
_entity.id
_entity.type
_entity.pdbx_description
1 polymer ?
#
loop_
_entity_poly.entity_id
_entity_poly.type
_entity_poly.pdbx_seq_one_letter_code
_entity_poly.pdbx_strand_id
1 'polypeptide(L)'
;MPLGFAHKYGIALYPFIFLLLEQLRGSFPFGGFGWMRVAYSQADAPYSSIAAIGGAVGLSAFVLCISLTFFALLNARLHVVAMLPLILLLIPIHTNSIGTVKVIMVQGDVPALGLDFNTRAKAVFLNHVNETKKALTKDKNVDFILWPENAVDVDPFTNSDVEATLNTFRAPLIIGAVTRQKGDLQNVSILWTNKVKETYVKQHLTPFGEYIPLRSIASKISPLAVSVEDFTPGSSPKIFAIGSAKIAPIICFELIDDSILSTAAQASNLIVVQTNSATFGFSPESAQQLEISRIRAIEHGRNTLSVSTIGISAVIDSTGVVIARTQIHEPAHLFATVQLLDSQSPRDRAGHWATVAAFIWLLIVARTGRKVVT
;
A
#
# COMPACT_ATOMS: atom_id res chain seq x y z
N MET A 1 -28.89 -9.02 -3.53
CA MET A 1 -28.79 -10.30 -2.77
C MET A 1 -28.44 -10.13 -1.28
N PRO A 2 -27.40 -9.36 -0.84
CA PRO A 2 -27.08 -9.28 0.61
C PRO A 2 -28.18 -8.69 1.48
N LEU A 3 -28.90 -7.67 0.99
CA LEU A 3 -30.00 -7.03 1.71
C LEU A 3 -31.18 -7.97 1.96
N GLY A 4 -31.53 -8.83 0.98
CA GLY A 4 -32.59 -9.83 1.16
C GLY A 4 -32.23 -10.90 2.19
N PHE A 5 -30.95 -11.29 2.29
CA PHE A 5 -30.47 -12.21 3.31
C PHE A 5 -30.48 -11.57 4.70
N ALA A 6 -30.04 -10.31 4.81
CA ALA A 6 -30.09 -9.55 6.07
C ALA A 6 -31.54 -9.33 6.57
N HIS A 7 -32.49 -9.12 5.67
CA HIS A 7 -33.92 -9.02 6.03
C HIS A 7 -34.46 -10.30 6.64
N LYS A 8 -34.07 -11.45 6.08
CA LYS A 8 -34.51 -12.78 6.58
C LYS A 8 -33.91 -13.15 7.94
N TYR A 9 -32.65 -12.77 8.21
CA TYR A 9 -31.90 -13.17 9.41
C TYR A 9 -31.67 -12.03 10.41
N GLY A 10 -32.18 -10.85 10.11
CA GLY A 10 -32.04 -9.65 10.92
C GLY A 10 -30.88 -8.76 10.52
N ILE A 11 -31.03 -7.48 10.82
CA ILE A 11 -30.09 -6.41 10.47
C ILE A 11 -28.70 -6.61 11.09
N ALA A 12 -28.61 -7.36 12.18
CA ALA A 12 -27.36 -7.68 12.89
C ALA A 12 -26.35 -8.49 12.03
N LEU A 13 -26.80 -9.11 10.94
CA LEU A 13 -25.91 -9.80 10.01
C LEU A 13 -25.29 -8.90 8.97
N TYR A 14 -25.84 -7.72 8.76
CA TYR A 14 -25.40 -6.82 7.69
C TYR A 14 -23.90 -6.49 7.74
N PRO A 15 -23.29 -6.11 8.91
CA PRO A 15 -21.86 -5.84 8.99
C PRO A 15 -20.99 -7.02 8.50
N PHE A 16 -21.34 -8.23 8.91
CA PHE A 16 -20.55 -9.42 8.60
C PHE A 16 -20.66 -9.83 7.13
N ILE A 17 -21.87 -9.74 6.55
CA ILE A 17 -22.07 -9.98 5.10
C ILE A 17 -21.28 -8.94 4.29
N PHE A 18 -21.34 -7.68 4.69
CA PHE A 18 -20.62 -6.61 4.02
C PHE A 18 -19.10 -6.87 4.05
N LEU A 19 -18.55 -7.21 5.22
CA LEU A 19 -17.12 -7.53 5.36
C LEU A 19 -16.68 -8.69 4.49
N LEU A 20 -17.47 -9.78 4.43
CA LEU A 20 -17.13 -10.92 3.58
C LEU A 20 -17.19 -10.57 2.10
N LEU A 21 -18.13 -9.71 1.68
CA LEU A 21 -18.18 -9.19 0.31
C LEU A 21 -17.02 -8.26 0.01
N GLU A 22 -16.60 -7.42 0.98
CA GLU A 22 -15.41 -6.58 0.86
C GLU A 22 -14.15 -7.43 0.71
N GLN A 23 -14.01 -8.51 1.48
CA GLN A 23 -12.92 -9.48 1.36
C GLN A 23 -12.95 -10.23 0.03
N LEU A 24 -14.12 -10.70 -0.40
CA LEU A 24 -14.28 -11.36 -1.69
C LEU A 24 -13.86 -10.45 -2.84
N ARG A 25 -14.31 -9.20 -2.83
CA ARG A 25 -13.90 -8.19 -3.81
C ARG A 25 -12.39 -7.91 -3.76
N GLY A 26 -11.79 -7.92 -2.56
CA GLY A 26 -10.35 -7.74 -2.36
C GLY A 26 -9.49 -8.93 -2.74
N SER A 27 -10.11 -10.07 -3.13
CA SER A 27 -9.38 -11.30 -3.47
C SER A 27 -9.77 -11.89 -4.83
N PHE A 28 -10.94 -11.56 -5.36
CA PHE A 28 -11.49 -12.14 -6.58
C PHE A 28 -12.29 -11.10 -7.38
N PRO A 29 -12.24 -11.12 -8.73
CA PRO A 29 -11.36 -11.92 -9.60
C PRO A 29 -9.96 -11.29 -9.75
N PHE A 30 -9.03 -11.98 -10.39
CA PHE A 30 -7.69 -11.50 -10.80
C PHE A 30 -6.82 -10.92 -9.66
N GLY A 31 -6.87 -11.52 -8.47
CA GLY A 31 -6.22 -11.02 -7.26
C GLY A 31 -7.06 -10.01 -6.48
N GLY A 32 -8.19 -9.58 -7.05
CA GLY A 32 -9.15 -8.68 -6.42
C GLY A 32 -8.83 -7.19 -6.55
N PHE A 33 -9.73 -6.36 -6.02
CA PHE A 33 -9.60 -4.92 -5.95
C PHE A 33 -9.93 -4.42 -4.54
N GLY A 34 -8.93 -4.45 -3.65
CA GLY A 34 -9.05 -4.06 -2.24
C GLY A 34 -9.02 -2.55 -1.97
N TRP A 35 -8.98 -1.70 -3.00
CA TRP A 35 -8.80 -0.25 -2.88
C TRP A 35 -9.87 0.46 -2.05
N MET A 36 -11.14 0.10 -2.21
CA MET A 36 -12.28 0.80 -1.61
C MET A 36 -12.78 0.09 -0.34
N ARG A 37 -11.91 -0.17 0.64
CA ARG A 37 -12.35 -0.64 1.96
C ARG A 37 -12.84 0.52 2.82
N VAL A 38 -13.87 0.31 3.62
CA VAL A 38 -14.39 1.29 4.59
C VAL A 38 -13.28 1.79 5.51
N ALA A 39 -12.38 0.91 5.92
CA ALA A 39 -11.24 1.23 6.78
C ALA A 39 -10.38 2.37 6.25
N TYR A 40 -10.19 2.47 4.94
CA TYR A 40 -9.24 3.43 4.35
C TYR A 40 -9.71 4.89 4.43
N SER A 41 -10.98 5.12 4.70
CA SER A 41 -11.50 6.46 4.97
C SER A 41 -11.44 6.85 6.46
N GLN A 42 -10.82 6.01 7.31
CA GLN A 42 -10.88 6.15 8.77
C GLN A 42 -9.53 6.52 9.41
N ALA A 43 -8.55 6.96 8.63
CA ALA A 43 -7.21 7.23 9.17
C ALA A 43 -7.17 8.36 10.22
N ASP A 44 -8.07 9.34 10.12
CA ASP A 44 -8.22 10.44 11.09
C ASP A 44 -9.23 10.14 12.22
N ALA A 45 -9.88 8.97 12.17
CA ALA A 45 -10.85 8.63 13.19
C ALA A 45 -10.16 8.30 14.55
N PRO A 46 -10.75 8.68 15.69
CA PRO A 46 -10.18 8.43 17.01
C PRO A 46 -10.04 6.93 17.35
N TYR A 47 -10.65 6.07 16.54
CA TYR A 47 -10.60 4.62 16.66
C TYR A 47 -9.75 3.95 15.56
N SER A 48 -8.99 4.70 14.78
CA SER A 48 -8.12 4.17 13.70
C SER A 48 -7.12 3.12 14.20
N SER A 49 -6.70 3.22 15.48
CA SER A 49 -5.82 2.25 16.16
C SER A 49 -6.37 0.81 16.15
N ILE A 50 -7.65 0.59 15.93
CA ILE A 50 -8.24 -0.74 15.77
C ILE A 50 -7.62 -1.48 14.56
N ALA A 51 -7.13 -0.75 13.57
CA ALA A 51 -6.40 -1.37 12.46
C ALA A 51 -5.16 -2.16 12.94
N ALA A 52 -4.47 -1.73 13.99
CA ALA A 52 -3.34 -2.47 14.54
C ALA A 52 -3.74 -3.79 15.23
N ILE A 53 -5.03 -3.98 15.55
CA ILE A 53 -5.54 -5.16 16.25
C ILE A 53 -6.19 -6.14 15.29
N GLY A 54 -7.08 -5.65 14.43
CA GLY A 54 -7.89 -6.47 13.53
C GLY A 54 -7.61 -6.24 12.04
N GLY A 55 -6.61 -5.42 11.72
CA GLY A 55 -6.31 -5.00 10.35
C GLY A 55 -7.37 -4.04 9.78
N ALA A 56 -7.24 -3.74 8.51
CA ALA A 56 -8.26 -2.97 7.79
C ALA A 56 -9.64 -3.64 7.88
N VAL A 57 -9.70 -4.98 7.89
CA VAL A 57 -10.95 -5.75 8.07
C VAL A 57 -11.59 -5.47 9.41
N GLY A 58 -10.80 -5.51 10.50
CA GLY A 58 -11.28 -5.24 11.85
C GLY A 58 -11.76 -3.80 12.02
N LEU A 59 -11.08 -2.85 11.39
CA LEU A 59 -11.51 -1.45 11.39
C LEU A 59 -12.81 -1.24 10.59
N SER A 60 -12.94 -1.85 9.39
CA SER A 60 -14.22 -1.87 8.66
C SER A 60 -15.35 -2.48 9.50
N ALA A 61 -15.08 -3.61 10.19
CA ALA A 61 -16.03 -4.25 11.10
C ALA A 61 -16.49 -3.31 12.19
N PHE A 62 -15.56 -2.63 12.83
CA PHE A 62 -15.82 -1.69 13.90
C PHE A 62 -16.75 -0.56 13.47
N VAL A 63 -16.45 0.07 12.33
CA VAL A 63 -17.27 1.16 11.75
C VAL A 63 -18.71 0.69 11.49
N LEU A 64 -18.86 -0.50 10.90
CA LEU A 64 -20.17 -1.07 10.61
C LEU A 64 -20.94 -1.43 11.90
N CYS A 65 -20.25 -1.93 12.93
CA CYS A 65 -20.84 -2.22 14.23
C CYS A 65 -21.28 -0.94 14.98
N ILE A 66 -20.49 0.14 14.92
CA ILE A 66 -20.90 1.44 15.47
C ILE A 66 -22.17 1.93 14.77
N SER A 67 -22.21 1.87 13.43
CA SER A 67 -23.39 2.28 12.66
C SER A 67 -24.63 1.49 13.04
N LEU A 68 -24.47 0.17 13.23
CA LEU A 68 -25.57 -0.68 13.71
C LEU A 68 -26.00 -0.33 15.12
N THR A 69 -25.06 -0.05 16.03
CA THR A 69 -25.37 0.37 17.42
C THR A 69 -26.15 1.67 17.42
N PHE A 70 -25.73 2.64 16.64
CA PHE A 70 -26.44 3.93 16.52
C PHE A 70 -27.87 3.73 15.99
N PHE A 71 -28.06 2.91 14.95
CA PHE A 71 -29.38 2.55 14.45
C PHE A 71 -30.24 1.85 15.52
N ALA A 72 -29.66 0.93 16.29
CA ALA A 72 -30.35 0.21 17.33
C ALA A 72 -30.79 1.13 18.48
N LEU A 73 -29.97 2.10 18.87
CA LEU A 73 -30.31 3.12 19.89
C LEU A 73 -31.47 4.01 19.44
N LEU A 74 -31.45 4.48 18.16
CA LEU A 74 -32.53 5.30 17.60
C LEU A 74 -33.87 4.55 17.59
N ASN A 75 -33.88 3.23 17.52
CA ASN A 75 -35.07 2.39 17.52
C ASN A 75 -35.38 1.77 18.87
N ALA A 76 -34.82 2.29 19.98
CA ALA A 76 -34.96 1.79 21.34
C ALA A 76 -34.66 0.29 21.52
N ARG A 77 -33.83 -0.28 20.67
CA ARG A 77 -33.37 -1.69 20.71
C ARG A 77 -31.91 -1.72 21.10
N LEU A 78 -31.60 -2.11 22.33
CA LEU A 78 -30.24 -2.23 22.83
C LEU A 78 -29.66 -3.59 22.36
N HIS A 79 -28.75 -3.56 21.39
CA HIS A 79 -27.98 -4.73 21.05
C HIS A 79 -26.58 -4.62 21.69
N VAL A 80 -26.44 -5.18 22.90
CA VAL A 80 -25.18 -5.20 23.69
C VAL A 80 -24.02 -5.77 22.85
N VAL A 81 -24.30 -6.73 21.96
CA VAL A 81 -23.30 -7.35 21.07
C VAL A 81 -22.63 -6.35 20.13
N ALA A 82 -23.35 -5.30 19.71
CA ALA A 82 -22.79 -4.28 18.83
C ALA A 82 -21.76 -3.38 19.54
N MET A 83 -21.73 -3.36 20.87
CA MET A 83 -20.77 -2.62 21.67
C MET A 83 -19.49 -3.40 22.01
N LEU A 84 -19.47 -4.72 21.81
CA LEU A 84 -18.28 -5.56 22.08
C LEU A 84 -17.00 -5.07 21.39
N PRO A 85 -17.03 -4.58 20.13
CA PRO A 85 -15.82 -4.07 19.49
C PRO A 85 -15.19 -2.88 20.22
N LEU A 86 -15.94 -2.10 21.03
CA LEU A 86 -15.38 -0.99 21.80
C LEU A 86 -14.32 -1.44 22.81
N ILE A 87 -14.35 -2.70 23.26
CA ILE A 87 -13.35 -3.28 24.15
C ILE A 87 -11.97 -3.27 23.49
N LEU A 88 -11.90 -3.35 22.15
CA LEU A 88 -10.66 -3.31 21.40
C LEU A 88 -9.89 -2.00 21.58
N LEU A 89 -10.60 -0.90 21.88
CA LEU A 89 -9.97 0.41 22.16
C LEU A 89 -9.13 0.40 23.46
N LEU A 90 -9.34 -0.57 24.34
CA LEU A 90 -8.60 -0.70 25.60
C LEU A 90 -7.29 -1.48 25.43
N ILE A 91 -7.03 -2.06 24.26
CA ILE A 91 -5.82 -2.83 24.01
C ILE A 91 -4.67 -1.85 23.72
N PRO A 92 -3.64 -1.82 24.58
CA PRO A 92 -2.50 -0.95 24.34
C PRO A 92 -1.67 -1.45 23.16
N ILE A 93 -1.33 -0.54 22.25
CA ILE A 93 -0.45 -0.82 21.12
C ILE A 93 0.93 -0.27 21.46
N HIS A 94 1.89 -1.17 21.59
CA HIS A 94 3.27 -0.81 21.91
C HIS A 94 4.13 -0.92 20.65
N THR A 95 4.88 0.12 20.37
CA THR A 95 5.94 0.12 19.37
C THR A 95 7.28 0.29 20.05
N ASN A 96 8.28 -0.49 19.62
CA ASN A 96 9.62 -0.42 20.17
C ASN A 96 10.59 0.08 19.10
N SER A 97 11.27 1.19 19.38
CA SER A 97 12.25 1.77 18.47
C SER A 97 13.63 1.17 18.76
N ILE A 98 14.29 0.68 17.70
CA ILE A 98 15.64 0.09 17.77
C ILE A 98 16.72 0.98 17.13
N GLY A 99 16.35 2.17 16.69
CA GLY A 99 17.24 3.13 16.05
C GLY A 99 16.50 4.07 15.10
N THR A 100 17.26 4.84 14.36
CA THR A 100 16.75 5.78 13.37
C THR A 100 17.52 5.67 12.07
N VAL A 101 16.88 6.10 10.97
CA VAL A 101 17.50 6.21 9.65
C VAL A 101 17.16 7.57 9.04
N LYS A 102 18.15 8.18 8.37
CA LYS A 102 18.00 9.45 7.66
C LYS A 102 17.79 9.19 6.17
N VAL A 103 16.72 9.73 5.61
CA VAL A 103 16.35 9.51 4.21
C VAL A 103 16.08 10.83 3.49
N ILE A 104 16.44 10.87 2.20
CA ILE A 104 15.90 11.82 1.24
C ILE A 104 14.88 11.08 0.39
N MET A 105 13.63 11.53 0.41
CA MET A 105 12.59 11.07 -0.50
C MET A 105 12.48 12.07 -1.66
N VAL A 106 12.51 11.60 -2.89
CA VAL A 106 12.54 12.46 -4.08
C VAL A 106 11.32 12.21 -4.96
N GLN A 107 10.60 13.27 -5.24
CA GLN A 107 9.51 13.36 -6.22
C GLN A 107 10.03 14.19 -7.39
N GLY A 108 10.33 13.53 -8.53
CA GLY A 108 11.00 14.20 -9.65
C GLY A 108 10.05 14.91 -10.59
N ASP A 109 8.75 14.63 -10.50
CA ASP A 109 7.73 15.00 -11.47
C ASP A 109 7.85 14.25 -12.81
N VAL A 110 6.76 14.23 -13.56
CA VAL A 110 6.66 13.61 -14.89
C VAL A 110 6.34 14.68 -15.91
N PRO A 111 7.13 14.82 -16.99
CA PRO A 111 6.87 15.82 -18.04
C PRO A 111 5.45 15.71 -18.59
N ALA A 112 4.88 16.86 -18.96
CA ALA A 112 3.52 16.97 -19.47
C ALA A 112 3.23 15.98 -20.62
N LEU A 113 2.00 15.49 -20.69
CA LEU A 113 1.49 14.65 -21.79
C LEU A 113 1.73 15.34 -23.14
N GLY A 114 2.42 14.67 -24.08
CA GLY A 114 2.68 15.21 -25.44
C GLY A 114 4.09 15.05 -25.92
N LEU A 115 5.06 14.69 -25.08
CA LEU A 115 6.40 14.33 -25.52
C LEU A 115 6.41 12.91 -26.09
N ASP A 116 7.23 12.70 -27.11
CA ASP A 116 7.50 11.37 -27.65
C ASP A 116 7.95 10.42 -26.52
N PHE A 117 7.45 9.18 -26.54
CA PHE A 117 7.63 8.20 -25.46
C PHE A 117 9.11 8.01 -25.07
N ASN A 118 10.01 7.93 -26.06
CA ASN A 118 11.44 7.76 -25.82
C ASN A 118 12.11 9.00 -25.19
N THR A 119 11.66 10.20 -25.54
CA THR A 119 12.15 11.46 -24.96
C THR A 119 11.61 11.65 -23.55
N ARG A 120 10.41 11.12 -23.28
CA ARG A 120 9.75 11.17 -21.98
C ARG A 120 10.42 10.27 -20.94
N ALA A 121 10.79 9.04 -21.34
CA ALA A 121 11.42 8.07 -20.45
C ALA A 121 12.66 8.66 -19.78
N LYS A 122 13.63 9.07 -20.56
CA LYS A 122 14.88 9.65 -20.04
C LYS A 122 14.64 10.96 -19.26
N ALA A 123 13.55 11.70 -19.55
CA ALA A 123 13.24 12.94 -18.85
C ALA A 123 12.76 12.70 -17.42
N VAL A 124 11.99 11.65 -17.15
CA VAL A 124 11.58 11.27 -15.78
C VAL A 124 12.81 10.94 -14.93
N PHE A 125 13.70 10.12 -15.44
CA PHE A 125 14.98 9.81 -14.78
C PHE A 125 15.79 11.08 -14.47
N LEU A 126 15.98 11.96 -15.45
CA LEU A 126 16.75 13.20 -15.27
C LEU A 126 16.11 14.15 -14.27
N ASN A 127 14.78 14.23 -14.20
CA ASN A 127 14.08 15.03 -13.20
C ASN A 127 14.40 14.53 -11.78
N HIS A 128 14.36 13.20 -11.55
CA HIS A 128 14.74 12.61 -10.27
C HIS A 128 16.21 12.84 -9.92
N VAL A 129 17.11 12.73 -10.90
CA VAL A 129 18.55 13.07 -10.74
C VAL A 129 18.74 14.52 -10.34
N ASN A 130 18.08 15.45 -11.03
CA ASN A 130 18.20 16.88 -10.77
C ASN A 130 17.67 17.24 -9.39
N GLU A 131 16.49 16.71 -9.02
CA GLU A 131 15.91 16.99 -7.70
C GLU A 131 16.74 16.36 -6.57
N THR A 132 17.32 15.17 -6.79
CA THR A 132 18.28 14.56 -5.86
C THR A 132 19.52 15.43 -5.66
N LYS A 133 20.09 15.96 -6.75
CA LYS A 133 21.24 16.87 -6.67
C LYS A 133 20.91 18.13 -5.86
N LYS A 134 19.73 18.72 -6.06
CA LYS A 134 19.27 19.86 -5.26
C LYS A 134 19.14 19.51 -3.77
N ALA A 135 18.55 18.36 -3.44
CA ALA A 135 18.45 17.90 -2.07
C ALA A 135 19.83 17.74 -1.43
N LEU A 136 20.77 17.10 -2.10
CA LEU A 136 22.13 16.86 -1.63
C LEU A 136 22.99 18.13 -1.49
N THR A 137 22.58 19.28 -2.05
CA THR A 137 23.22 20.58 -1.72
C THR A 137 22.88 21.04 -0.32
N LYS A 138 21.71 20.63 0.22
CA LYS A 138 21.22 21.03 1.54
C LYS A 138 21.75 20.12 2.65
N ASP A 139 21.67 18.79 2.43
CA ASP A 139 22.21 17.81 3.38
C ASP A 139 22.76 16.60 2.61
N LYS A 140 23.99 16.22 2.92
CA LYS A 140 24.69 15.06 2.33
C LYS A 140 24.76 13.87 3.30
N ASN A 141 24.39 14.08 4.56
CA ASN A 141 24.51 13.07 5.61
C ASN A 141 23.20 12.29 5.74
N VAL A 142 22.95 11.41 4.77
CA VAL A 142 21.77 10.55 4.71
C VAL A 142 22.20 9.10 4.55
N ASP A 143 21.39 8.22 5.11
CA ASP A 143 21.63 6.76 5.04
C ASP A 143 21.22 6.18 3.69
N PHE A 144 20.16 6.72 3.09
CA PHE A 144 19.75 6.36 1.74
C PHE A 144 18.87 7.45 1.08
N ILE A 145 18.70 7.30 -0.23
CA ILE A 145 17.84 8.12 -1.09
C ILE A 145 16.74 7.23 -1.64
N LEU A 146 15.49 7.69 -1.62
CA LEU A 146 14.32 6.94 -2.06
C LEU A 146 13.67 7.62 -3.25
N TRP A 147 13.54 6.88 -4.36
CA TRP A 147 12.83 7.28 -5.57
C TRP A 147 11.56 6.45 -5.78
N PRO A 148 10.53 6.98 -6.43
CA PRO A 148 9.27 6.30 -6.65
C PRO A 148 9.33 5.17 -7.69
N GLU A 149 8.19 4.50 -7.89
CA GLU A 149 7.97 3.53 -8.95
C GLU A 149 8.22 4.17 -10.32
N ASN A 150 8.90 3.45 -11.21
CA ASN A 150 9.21 3.89 -12.57
C ASN A 150 9.94 5.24 -12.68
N ALA A 151 10.62 5.67 -11.62
CA ALA A 151 11.49 6.83 -11.66
C ALA A 151 12.67 6.62 -12.62
N VAL A 152 13.06 5.36 -12.84
CA VAL A 152 14.03 4.92 -13.84
C VAL A 152 13.29 4.06 -14.86
N ASP A 153 12.78 4.69 -15.89
CA ASP A 153 11.95 4.07 -16.93
C ASP A 153 12.75 3.56 -18.14
N VAL A 154 14.07 3.61 -18.03
CA VAL A 154 15.03 2.95 -18.90
C VAL A 154 15.78 1.91 -18.10
N ASP A 155 15.88 0.68 -18.59
CA ASP A 155 16.52 -0.42 -17.85
C ASP A 155 17.95 -0.04 -17.41
N PRO A 156 18.21 0.14 -16.10
CA PRO A 156 19.49 0.61 -15.60
C PRO A 156 20.61 -0.43 -15.70
N PHE A 157 20.29 -1.69 -15.98
CA PHE A 157 21.27 -2.76 -16.16
C PHE A 157 21.80 -2.85 -17.59
N THR A 158 21.07 -2.30 -18.55
CA THR A 158 21.45 -2.31 -19.97
C THR A 158 21.83 -0.94 -20.52
N ASN A 159 21.58 0.14 -19.75
CA ASN A 159 21.89 1.51 -20.15
C ASN A 159 23.07 2.06 -19.34
N SER A 160 24.24 2.11 -19.96
CA SER A 160 25.49 2.54 -19.33
C SER A 160 25.47 3.99 -18.81
N ASP A 161 24.75 4.91 -19.48
CA ASP A 161 24.63 6.30 -19.05
C ASP A 161 23.82 6.42 -17.77
N VAL A 162 22.74 5.63 -17.67
CA VAL A 162 21.90 5.56 -16.47
C VAL A 162 22.71 4.96 -15.33
N GLU A 163 23.37 3.83 -15.55
CA GLU A 163 24.25 3.19 -14.58
C GLU A 163 25.36 4.15 -14.10
N ALA A 164 26.06 4.80 -15.00
CA ALA A 164 27.11 5.76 -14.67
C ALA A 164 26.57 6.92 -13.84
N THR A 165 25.37 7.43 -14.18
CA THR A 165 24.73 8.52 -13.43
C THR A 165 24.33 8.07 -12.01
N LEU A 166 23.70 6.91 -11.87
CA LEU A 166 23.32 6.36 -10.54
C LEU A 166 24.56 6.13 -9.65
N ASN A 167 25.67 5.69 -10.25
CA ASN A 167 26.94 5.47 -9.55
C ASN A 167 27.62 6.76 -9.07
N THR A 168 27.17 7.96 -9.50
CA THR A 168 27.67 9.23 -8.96
C THR A 168 27.19 9.51 -7.53
N PHE A 169 26.07 8.91 -7.12
CA PHE A 169 25.54 9.08 -5.77
C PHE A 169 26.29 8.20 -4.78
N ARG A 170 26.75 8.81 -3.67
CA ARG A 170 27.51 8.08 -2.63
C ARG A 170 26.60 7.29 -1.68
N ALA A 171 25.42 7.86 -1.38
CA ALA A 171 24.44 7.21 -0.54
C ALA A 171 23.74 6.09 -1.34
N PRO A 172 23.39 4.96 -0.69
CA PRO A 172 22.53 3.95 -1.30
C PRO A 172 21.24 4.57 -1.85
N LEU A 173 20.78 4.10 -3.01
CA LEU A 173 19.49 4.47 -3.58
C LEU A 173 18.53 3.28 -3.51
N ILE A 174 17.27 3.56 -3.21
CA ILE A 174 16.17 2.62 -3.47
C ILE A 174 15.35 3.25 -4.59
N ILE A 175 15.37 2.63 -5.78
CA ILE A 175 14.79 3.19 -7.01
C ILE A 175 13.75 2.23 -7.60
N GLY A 176 12.65 2.79 -8.11
CA GLY A 176 11.70 2.04 -8.94
C GLY A 176 12.12 2.09 -10.41
N ALA A 177 12.11 0.93 -11.07
CA ALA A 177 12.49 0.81 -12.46
C ALA A 177 11.65 -0.23 -13.19
N VAL A 178 11.63 -0.12 -14.52
CA VAL A 178 11.19 -1.20 -15.42
C VAL A 178 12.44 -1.86 -15.99
N THR A 179 12.54 -3.16 -15.85
CA THR A 179 13.70 -3.94 -16.33
C THR A 179 13.25 -5.08 -17.22
N ARG A 180 14.16 -5.55 -18.08
CA ARG A 180 13.91 -6.72 -18.91
C ARG A 180 14.96 -7.79 -18.63
N GLN A 181 14.54 -8.86 -17.94
CA GLN A 181 15.43 -9.99 -17.64
C GLN A 181 15.03 -11.21 -18.45
N LYS A 182 15.96 -11.75 -19.23
CA LYS A 182 15.75 -12.93 -20.10
C LYS A 182 14.54 -12.83 -21.03
N GLY A 183 14.16 -11.61 -21.40
CA GLY A 183 12.99 -11.33 -22.23
C GLY A 183 11.75 -10.90 -21.44
N ASP A 184 11.66 -11.21 -20.15
CA ASP A 184 10.52 -10.86 -19.29
C ASP A 184 10.58 -9.40 -18.84
N LEU A 185 9.50 -8.67 -19.05
CA LEU A 185 9.31 -7.30 -18.58
C LEU A 185 8.90 -7.32 -17.10
N GLN A 186 9.62 -6.59 -16.26
CA GLN A 186 9.41 -6.59 -14.81
C GLN A 186 9.34 -5.17 -14.24
N ASN A 187 8.40 -4.93 -13.33
CA ASN A 187 8.36 -3.74 -12.48
C ASN A 187 9.11 -4.04 -11.18
N VAL A 188 10.13 -3.26 -10.88
CA VAL A 188 11.07 -3.60 -9.82
C VAL A 188 11.40 -2.42 -8.90
N SER A 189 11.68 -2.74 -7.64
CA SER A 189 12.40 -1.88 -6.71
C SER A 189 13.84 -2.38 -6.58
N ILE A 190 14.83 -1.50 -6.69
CA ILE A 190 16.24 -1.85 -6.67
C ILE A 190 16.95 -1.09 -5.56
N LEU A 191 17.60 -1.82 -4.65
CA LEU A 191 18.64 -1.26 -3.80
C LEU A 191 19.91 -1.14 -4.63
N TRP A 192 20.29 0.08 -4.96
CA TRP A 192 21.42 0.39 -5.82
C TRP A 192 22.57 1.01 -5.05
N THR A 193 23.71 0.36 -5.08
CA THR A 193 24.98 0.88 -4.60
C THR A 193 26.08 0.58 -5.62
N ASN A 194 27.25 1.19 -5.48
CA ASN A 194 28.39 0.86 -6.36
C ASN A 194 28.90 -0.59 -6.22
N LYS A 195 28.50 -1.29 -5.13
CA LYS A 195 28.98 -2.65 -4.83
C LYS A 195 27.88 -3.71 -4.90
N VAL A 196 26.67 -3.33 -4.50
CA VAL A 196 25.54 -4.25 -4.36
C VAL A 196 24.34 -3.70 -5.11
N LYS A 197 23.70 -4.55 -5.87
CA LYS A 197 22.44 -4.27 -6.56
C LYS A 197 21.49 -5.41 -6.24
N GLU A 198 20.48 -5.13 -5.39
CA GLU A 198 19.47 -6.11 -5.01
C GLU A 198 18.13 -5.69 -5.59
N THR A 199 17.37 -6.63 -6.13
CA THR A 199 16.11 -6.35 -6.81
C THR A 199 14.96 -7.07 -6.12
N TYR A 200 13.88 -6.34 -5.89
CA TYR A 200 12.55 -6.83 -5.59
C TYR A 200 11.69 -6.70 -6.83
N VAL A 201 11.06 -7.78 -7.26
CA VAL A 201 10.14 -7.79 -8.40
C VAL A 201 8.72 -7.73 -7.85
N LYS A 202 7.91 -6.81 -8.39
CA LYS A 202 6.49 -6.64 -8.02
C LYS A 202 5.73 -7.95 -8.15
N GLN A 203 5.07 -8.38 -7.08
CA GLN A 203 4.38 -9.67 -7.00
C GLN A 203 2.91 -9.55 -7.45
N HIS A 204 2.21 -8.48 -7.02
CA HIS A 204 0.82 -8.24 -7.39
C HIS A 204 0.74 -7.17 -8.48
N LEU A 205 0.62 -7.64 -9.72
CA LEU A 205 0.52 -6.77 -10.89
C LEU A 205 -0.83 -6.08 -10.96
N THR A 206 -0.84 -4.85 -11.49
CA THR A 206 -2.06 -4.07 -11.71
C THR A 206 -2.82 -4.58 -12.93
N PRO A 207 -4.05 -5.11 -12.76
CA PRO A 207 -4.87 -5.53 -13.90
C PRO A 207 -5.11 -4.36 -14.86
N PHE A 208 -5.06 -4.63 -16.16
CA PHE A 208 -5.20 -3.68 -17.27
C PHE A 208 -4.08 -2.63 -17.38
N GLY A 209 -3.19 -2.51 -16.40
CA GLY A 209 -2.03 -1.63 -16.44
C GLY A 209 -0.74 -2.37 -16.74
N GLU A 210 -0.52 -3.51 -16.09
CA GLU A 210 0.71 -4.31 -16.20
C GLU A 210 0.47 -5.69 -16.84
N TYR A 211 -0.78 -6.12 -16.92
CA TYR A 211 -1.19 -7.29 -17.69
C TYR A 211 -2.67 -7.17 -18.09
N ILE A 212 -3.06 -7.91 -19.11
CA ILE A 212 -4.45 -7.93 -19.58
C ILE A 212 -5.13 -9.22 -19.14
N PRO A 213 -6.06 -9.16 -18.14
CA PRO A 213 -6.87 -10.30 -17.77
C PRO A 213 -7.71 -10.81 -18.94
N LEU A 214 -7.80 -12.14 -19.08
CA LEU A 214 -8.55 -12.78 -20.19
C LEU A 214 -8.19 -12.19 -21.57
N ARG A 215 -6.91 -12.01 -21.85
CA ARG A 215 -6.37 -11.36 -23.05
C ARG A 215 -7.05 -11.86 -24.35
N SER A 216 -7.33 -13.17 -24.45
CA SER A 216 -8.01 -13.77 -25.62
C SER A 216 -9.40 -13.21 -25.89
N ILE A 217 -10.07 -12.69 -24.85
CA ILE A 217 -11.38 -12.04 -24.94
C ILE A 217 -11.17 -10.52 -25.07
N ALA A 218 -10.35 -9.93 -24.20
CA ALA A 218 -10.13 -8.50 -24.16
C ALA A 218 -9.57 -7.93 -25.47
N SER A 219 -8.67 -8.65 -26.14
CA SER A 219 -8.10 -8.25 -27.45
C SER A 219 -9.13 -8.21 -28.60
N LYS A 220 -10.26 -8.92 -28.47
CA LYS A 220 -11.36 -8.87 -29.43
C LYS A 220 -12.27 -7.65 -29.24
N ILE A 221 -12.23 -7.05 -28.03
CA ILE A 221 -13.12 -5.95 -27.63
C ILE A 221 -12.40 -4.60 -27.72
N SER A 222 -11.10 -4.57 -27.37
CA SER A 222 -10.34 -3.32 -27.31
C SER A 222 -8.96 -3.45 -28.00
N PRO A 223 -8.65 -2.58 -28.98
CA PRO A 223 -7.31 -2.53 -29.57
C PRO A 223 -6.20 -2.22 -28.55
N LEU A 224 -6.52 -1.50 -27.47
CA LEU A 224 -5.58 -1.19 -26.39
C LEU A 224 -5.07 -2.46 -25.69
N ALA A 225 -5.90 -3.51 -25.60
CA ALA A 225 -5.49 -4.78 -25.01
C ALA A 225 -4.43 -5.51 -25.85
N VAL A 226 -4.28 -5.16 -27.12
CA VAL A 226 -3.24 -5.74 -28.01
C VAL A 226 -1.90 -5.04 -27.82
N SER A 227 -1.89 -3.75 -27.52
CA SER A 227 -0.68 -2.92 -27.42
C SER A 227 0.04 -3.02 -26.07
N VAL A 228 -0.63 -3.49 -25.01
CA VAL A 228 -0.01 -3.65 -23.69
C VAL A 228 0.79 -4.95 -23.64
N GLU A 229 2.08 -4.85 -23.34
CA GLU A 229 2.93 -5.99 -23.02
C GLU A 229 2.70 -6.42 -21.57
N ASP A 230 2.56 -7.73 -21.33
CA ASP A 230 2.36 -8.25 -19.98
C ASP A 230 3.68 -8.25 -19.20
N PHE A 231 3.64 -7.74 -17.97
CA PHE A 231 4.72 -7.86 -17.01
C PHE A 231 4.72 -9.25 -16.39
N THR A 232 5.90 -9.70 -15.97
CA THR A 232 6.09 -10.96 -15.25
C THR A 232 6.14 -10.66 -13.75
N PRO A 233 5.26 -11.27 -12.92
CA PRO A 233 5.24 -11.03 -11.49
C PRO A 233 6.41 -11.70 -10.77
N GLY A 234 6.87 -11.10 -9.66
CA GLY A 234 7.78 -11.72 -8.72
C GLY A 234 7.12 -12.84 -7.93
N SER A 235 7.94 -13.73 -7.35
CA SER A 235 7.48 -14.91 -6.60
C SER A 235 7.81 -14.85 -5.11
N SER A 236 8.61 -13.90 -4.65
CA SER A 236 9.11 -13.87 -3.28
C SER A 236 9.29 -12.47 -2.74
N PRO A 237 9.05 -12.26 -1.44
CA PRO A 237 9.36 -11.00 -0.78
C PRO A 237 10.87 -10.75 -0.76
N LYS A 238 11.25 -9.50 -0.69
CA LYS A 238 12.63 -9.06 -0.51
C LYS A 238 12.69 -7.98 0.56
N ILE A 239 13.72 -8.03 1.39
CA ILE A 239 14.01 -6.99 2.37
C ILE A 239 15.38 -6.42 2.06
N PHE A 240 15.46 -5.11 1.89
CA PHE A 240 16.72 -4.41 1.70
C PHE A 240 17.33 -4.06 3.06
N ALA A 241 18.65 -4.27 3.19
CA ALA A 241 19.39 -3.98 4.41
C ALA A 241 20.31 -2.77 4.22
N ILE A 242 20.09 -1.71 5.03
CA ILE A 242 20.95 -0.52 5.08
C ILE A 242 21.26 -0.23 6.55
N GLY A 243 22.46 -0.54 7.00
CA GLY A 243 22.78 -0.48 8.43
C GLY A 243 21.86 -1.36 9.27
N SER A 244 21.16 -0.77 10.25
CA SER A 244 20.13 -1.44 11.06
C SER A 244 18.72 -1.44 10.41
N ALA A 245 18.54 -0.70 9.33
CA ALA A 245 17.26 -0.66 8.64
C ALA A 245 17.03 -1.91 7.80
N LYS A 246 15.92 -2.59 8.08
CA LYS A 246 15.35 -3.69 7.29
C LYS A 246 14.14 -3.12 6.56
N ILE A 247 14.30 -2.80 5.30
CA ILE A 247 13.35 -2.02 4.50
C ILE A 247 12.56 -2.96 3.61
N ALA A 248 11.24 -2.96 3.77
CA ALA A 248 10.33 -3.69 2.89
C ALA A 248 9.86 -2.79 1.73
N PRO A 249 10.25 -3.05 0.49
CA PRO A 249 9.69 -2.38 -0.66
C PRO A 249 8.29 -2.92 -0.98
N ILE A 250 7.36 -2.01 -1.23
CA ILE A 250 5.98 -2.26 -1.69
C ILE A 250 5.78 -1.39 -2.93
N ILE A 251 5.35 -1.98 -4.03
CA ILE A 251 5.20 -1.25 -5.29
C ILE A 251 3.71 -1.03 -5.60
N CYS A 252 3.28 0.22 -5.48
CA CYS A 252 2.00 0.77 -5.94
C CYS A 252 0.78 -0.09 -5.54
N PHE A 253 0.20 -0.84 -6.47
CA PHE A 253 -1.00 -1.65 -6.28
C PHE A 253 -0.87 -2.72 -5.20
N GLU A 254 0.34 -3.18 -4.88
CA GLU A 254 0.60 -4.11 -3.78
C GLU A 254 0.15 -3.56 -2.42
N LEU A 255 0.01 -2.24 -2.29
CA LEU A 255 -0.46 -1.59 -1.06
C LEU A 255 -1.85 -2.09 -0.61
N ILE A 256 -2.67 -2.61 -1.53
CA ILE A 256 -3.98 -3.17 -1.21
C ILE A 256 -3.97 -4.68 -0.91
N ASP A 257 -2.82 -5.35 -1.04
CA ASP A 257 -2.67 -6.79 -0.79
C ASP A 257 -2.28 -7.07 0.66
N ASP A 258 -3.20 -7.66 1.42
CA ASP A 258 -3.00 -7.96 2.85
C ASP A 258 -1.88 -8.97 3.10
N SER A 259 -1.68 -9.92 2.18
CA SER A 259 -0.69 -10.99 2.34
C SER A 259 0.72 -10.48 2.11
N ILE A 260 0.93 -9.70 1.05
CA ILE A 260 2.21 -9.08 0.73
C ILE A 260 2.64 -8.14 1.86
N LEU A 261 1.73 -7.24 2.28
CA LEU A 261 2.01 -6.29 3.35
C LEU A 261 2.34 -6.98 4.67
N SER A 262 1.56 -7.99 5.06
CA SER A 262 1.80 -8.72 6.31
C SER A 262 3.15 -9.44 6.30
N THR A 263 3.49 -10.12 5.21
CA THR A 263 4.78 -10.79 5.05
C THR A 263 5.94 -9.79 5.10
N ALA A 264 5.81 -8.68 4.39
CA ALA A 264 6.79 -7.62 4.33
C ALA A 264 7.02 -6.96 5.70
N ALA A 265 5.93 -6.61 6.41
CA ALA A 265 5.99 -5.96 7.72
C ALA A 265 6.60 -6.86 8.81
N GLN A 266 6.31 -8.17 8.79
CA GLN A 266 6.88 -9.11 9.75
C GLN A 266 8.40 -9.27 9.60
N ALA A 267 8.92 -9.12 8.38
CA ALA A 267 10.35 -9.27 8.08
C ALA A 267 11.15 -7.95 8.16
N SER A 268 10.48 -6.80 8.33
CA SER A 268 11.09 -5.47 8.24
C SER A 268 10.87 -4.63 9.50
N ASN A 269 11.58 -3.50 9.59
CA ASN A 269 11.38 -2.48 10.61
C ASN A 269 11.02 -1.08 10.02
N LEU A 270 10.93 -1.02 8.68
CA LEU A 270 10.51 0.15 7.91
C LEU A 270 9.82 -0.32 6.62
N ILE A 271 8.69 0.28 6.27
CA ILE A 271 8.00 0.04 4.99
C ILE A 271 8.27 1.20 4.05
N VAL A 272 8.54 0.90 2.79
CA VAL A 272 8.68 1.86 1.70
C VAL A 272 7.62 1.54 0.65
N VAL A 273 6.78 2.51 0.31
CA VAL A 273 5.76 2.41 -0.74
C VAL A 273 6.20 3.29 -1.91
N GLN A 274 6.49 2.67 -3.05
CA GLN A 274 6.89 3.35 -4.27
C GLN A 274 5.73 3.36 -5.26
N THR A 275 5.29 4.54 -5.70
CA THR A 275 4.10 4.67 -6.53
C THR A 275 4.35 5.53 -7.76
N ASN A 276 3.64 5.20 -8.84
CA ASN A 276 3.60 6.01 -10.04
C ASN A 276 2.19 6.56 -10.24
N SER A 277 1.98 7.83 -9.85
CA SER A 277 0.67 8.48 -9.96
C SER A 277 0.46 9.20 -11.30
N ALA A 278 1.35 9.02 -12.29
CA ALA A 278 1.25 9.72 -13.58
C ALA A 278 -0.06 9.42 -14.33
N THR A 279 -0.62 8.24 -14.16
CA THR A 279 -1.91 7.84 -14.77
C THR A 279 -3.13 8.38 -14.03
N PHE A 280 -2.97 8.83 -12.79
CA PHE A 280 -4.09 9.32 -11.95
C PHE A 280 -4.50 10.76 -12.32
N GLY A 281 -3.61 11.51 -12.98
CA GLY A 281 -3.86 12.92 -13.33
C GLY A 281 -4.20 13.75 -12.10
N PHE A 282 -5.28 14.53 -12.19
CA PHE A 282 -5.80 15.35 -11.08
C PHE A 282 -6.91 14.67 -10.27
N SER A 283 -7.05 13.33 -10.41
CA SER A 283 -8.06 12.60 -9.65
C SER A 283 -7.69 12.51 -8.15
N PRO A 284 -8.65 12.16 -7.28
CA PRO A 284 -8.39 11.98 -5.84
C PRO A 284 -7.60 10.70 -5.51
N GLU A 285 -7.19 9.91 -6.49
CA GLU A 285 -6.54 8.61 -6.27
C GLU A 285 -5.22 8.71 -5.50
N SER A 286 -4.42 9.78 -5.73
CA SER A 286 -3.20 10.03 -4.93
C SER A 286 -3.50 10.26 -3.45
N ALA A 287 -4.60 10.97 -3.14
CA ALA A 287 -5.03 11.17 -1.75
C ALA A 287 -5.55 9.87 -1.14
N GLN A 288 -6.31 9.07 -1.89
CA GLN A 288 -6.76 7.75 -1.44
C GLN A 288 -5.58 6.82 -1.15
N GLN A 289 -4.55 6.83 -1.99
CA GLN A 289 -3.34 6.03 -1.81
C GLN A 289 -2.58 6.43 -0.53
N LEU A 290 -2.53 7.73 -0.21
CA LEU A 290 -2.00 8.21 1.06
C LEU A 290 -2.80 7.66 2.24
N GLU A 291 -4.14 7.71 2.19
CA GLU A 291 -4.99 7.18 3.27
C GLU A 291 -4.83 5.66 3.45
N ILE A 292 -4.69 4.91 2.36
CA ILE A 292 -4.36 3.48 2.44
C ILE A 292 -3.01 3.29 3.13
N SER A 293 -1.97 4.06 2.75
CA SER A 293 -0.64 3.98 3.36
C SER A 293 -0.67 4.29 4.87
N ARG A 294 -1.49 5.25 5.30
CA ARG A 294 -1.71 5.59 6.71
C ARG A 294 -2.31 4.43 7.49
N ILE A 295 -3.36 3.81 6.97
CA ILE A 295 -3.98 2.63 7.60
C ILE A 295 -3.01 1.45 7.63
N ARG A 296 -2.20 1.23 6.58
CA ARG A 296 -1.18 0.19 6.57
C ARG A 296 -0.08 0.43 7.60
N ALA A 297 0.33 1.68 7.80
CA ALA A 297 1.28 2.04 8.86
C ALA A 297 0.72 1.67 10.26
N ILE A 298 -0.53 1.99 10.54
CA ILE A 298 -1.22 1.62 11.79
C ILE A 298 -1.34 0.09 11.90
N GLU A 299 -1.85 -0.56 10.86
CA GLU A 299 -2.13 -1.99 10.82
C GLU A 299 -0.90 -2.82 11.18
N HIS A 300 0.24 -2.44 10.65
CA HIS A 300 1.48 -3.18 10.83
C HIS A 300 2.40 -2.61 11.93
N GLY A 301 2.03 -1.46 12.54
CA GLY A 301 2.86 -0.81 13.55
C GLY A 301 4.24 -0.43 12.99
N ARG A 302 4.30 0.04 11.74
CA ARG A 302 5.54 0.40 11.03
C ARG A 302 5.49 1.83 10.55
N ASN A 303 6.58 2.57 10.74
CA ASN A 303 6.75 3.80 10.00
C ASN A 303 6.81 3.49 8.51
N THR A 304 6.17 4.33 7.71
CA THR A 304 6.01 4.11 6.27
C THR A 304 6.44 5.35 5.50
N LEU A 305 7.31 5.15 4.51
CA LEU A 305 7.73 6.16 3.56
C LEU A 305 7.00 5.91 2.24
N SER A 306 6.02 6.74 1.92
CA SER A 306 5.30 6.67 0.65
C SER A 306 5.87 7.70 -0.30
N VAL A 307 6.43 7.29 -1.42
CA VAL A 307 7.03 8.18 -2.42
C VAL A 307 6.33 8.00 -3.78
N SER A 308 6.01 9.12 -4.42
CA SER A 308 5.30 9.16 -5.70
C SER A 308 6.06 9.96 -6.75
N THR A 309 5.83 9.67 -8.02
CA THR A 309 6.40 10.44 -9.15
C THR A 309 5.86 11.86 -9.20
N ILE A 310 4.52 12.02 -9.12
CA ILE A 310 3.81 13.31 -9.22
C ILE A 310 2.66 13.44 -8.19
N GLY A 311 2.37 12.35 -7.46
CA GLY A 311 1.31 12.32 -6.46
C GLY A 311 1.77 12.92 -5.12
N ILE A 312 1.22 12.40 -4.02
CA ILE A 312 1.60 12.84 -2.68
C ILE A 312 2.69 11.90 -2.14
N SER A 313 3.90 12.42 -1.98
CA SER A 313 4.93 11.73 -1.19
C SER A 313 4.79 12.11 0.28
N ALA A 314 4.90 11.14 1.20
CA ALA A 314 4.68 11.38 2.62
C ALA A 314 5.54 10.50 3.52
N VAL A 315 5.90 11.06 4.67
CA VAL A 315 6.47 10.36 5.83
C VAL A 315 5.35 10.10 6.81
N ILE A 316 5.07 8.84 7.12
CA ILE A 316 3.94 8.42 7.94
C ILE A 316 4.49 7.63 9.13
N ASP A 317 4.08 8.00 10.34
CA ASP A 317 4.45 7.24 11.53
C ASP A 317 3.55 6.00 11.72
N SER A 318 3.93 5.14 12.66
CA SER A 318 3.21 3.90 12.97
C SER A 318 1.80 4.11 13.54
N THR A 319 1.44 5.34 13.87
CA THR A 319 0.08 5.71 14.31
C THR A 319 -0.77 6.29 13.18
N GLY A 320 -0.22 6.35 11.94
CA GLY A 320 -0.88 6.87 10.76
C GLY A 320 -0.82 8.39 10.61
N VAL A 321 -0.06 9.08 11.47
CA VAL A 321 0.12 10.53 11.38
C VAL A 321 1.09 10.86 10.26
N VAL A 322 0.71 11.80 9.40
CA VAL A 322 1.55 12.34 8.33
C VAL A 322 2.48 13.39 8.93
N ILE A 323 3.76 13.04 9.06
CA ILE A 323 4.81 13.92 9.62
C ILE A 323 5.23 15.00 8.63
N ALA A 324 5.35 14.61 7.34
CA ALA A 324 5.69 15.52 6.25
C ALA A 324 5.08 14.99 4.96
N ARG A 325 4.73 15.90 4.04
CA ARG A 325 4.24 15.53 2.70
C ARG A 325 4.60 16.58 1.66
N THR A 326 4.63 16.15 0.39
CA THR A 326 4.74 17.03 -0.78
C THR A 326 3.37 17.49 -1.27
N GLN A 327 3.37 18.45 -2.18
CA GLN A 327 2.23 18.74 -3.04
C GLN A 327 2.24 17.82 -4.28
N ILE A 328 1.12 17.73 -4.98
CA ILE A 328 1.00 17.01 -6.26
C ILE A 328 1.53 17.88 -7.41
N HIS A 329 1.99 17.22 -8.48
CA HIS A 329 2.38 17.85 -9.75
C HIS A 329 3.49 18.91 -9.63
N GLU A 330 4.44 18.71 -8.72
CA GLU A 330 5.63 19.55 -8.62
C GLU A 330 6.84 18.71 -8.19
N PRO A 331 8.06 19.03 -8.70
CA PRO A 331 9.28 18.46 -8.19
C PRO A 331 9.50 18.85 -6.73
N ALA A 332 9.75 17.87 -5.88
CA ALA A 332 9.96 18.10 -4.45
C ALA A 332 10.87 17.03 -3.83
N HIS A 333 11.41 17.36 -2.66
CA HIS A 333 12.11 16.39 -1.82
C HIS A 333 11.77 16.58 -0.35
N LEU A 334 11.76 15.49 0.40
CA LEU A 334 11.56 15.48 1.84
C LEU A 334 12.79 14.89 2.52
N PHE A 335 13.25 15.56 3.58
CA PHE A 335 14.23 15.01 4.52
C PHE A 335 13.49 14.43 5.70
N ALA A 336 13.81 13.20 6.08
CA ALA A 336 13.21 12.59 7.25
C ALA A 336 14.24 11.82 8.07
N THR A 337 14.12 11.91 9.39
CA THR A 337 14.73 10.99 10.33
C THR A 337 13.63 10.11 10.88
N VAL A 338 13.67 8.84 10.53
CA VAL A 338 12.58 7.89 10.77
C VAL A 338 13.02 6.83 11.77
N GLN A 339 12.18 6.54 12.76
CA GLN A 339 12.43 5.47 13.72
C GLN A 339 12.24 4.10 13.06
N LEU A 340 13.11 3.17 13.40
CA LEU A 340 13.03 1.76 13.02
C LEU A 340 12.29 1.00 14.11
N LEU A 341 11.20 0.33 13.77
CA LEU A 341 10.30 -0.31 14.74
C LEU A 341 10.31 -1.83 14.53
N ASP A 342 10.68 -2.60 15.56
CA ASP A 342 10.78 -4.07 15.47
C ASP A 342 9.61 -4.83 16.12
N SER A 343 8.76 -4.15 16.89
CA SER A 343 7.57 -4.76 17.49
C SER A 343 6.52 -5.12 16.44
N GLN A 344 5.97 -6.32 16.51
CA GLN A 344 4.85 -6.72 15.68
C GLN A 344 3.54 -6.21 16.26
N SER A 345 2.64 -5.72 15.39
CA SER A 345 1.28 -5.38 15.79
C SER A 345 0.50 -6.62 16.28
N PRO A 346 -0.55 -6.45 17.13
CA PRO A 346 -1.44 -7.55 17.47
C PRO A 346 -2.04 -8.25 16.24
N ARG A 347 -2.35 -7.48 15.19
CA ARG A 347 -2.85 -8.01 13.92
C ARG A 347 -1.84 -8.96 13.27
N ASP A 348 -0.57 -8.59 13.21
CA ASP A 348 0.46 -9.43 12.57
C ASP A 348 0.78 -10.69 13.36
N ARG A 349 0.61 -10.66 14.70
CA ARG A 349 0.72 -11.84 15.56
C ARG A 349 -0.46 -12.79 15.43
N ALA A 350 -1.67 -12.26 15.32
CA ALA A 350 -2.91 -13.04 15.31
C ALA A 350 -3.42 -13.37 13.89
N GLY A 351 -2.78 -12.85 12.85
CA GLY A 351 -3.13 -13.12 11.45
C GLY A 351 -4.50 -12.57 11.05
N HIS A 352 -5.26 -13.31 10.27
CA HIS A 352 -6.56 -12.90 9.72
C HIS A 352 -7.75 -13.18 10.65
N TRP A 353 -7.54 -13.09 11.97
CA TRP A 353 -8.55 -13.46 12.96
C TRP A 353 -9.89 -12.72 12.79
N ALA A 354 -9.89 -11.44 12.37
CA ALA A 354 -11.11 -10.66 12.19
C ALA A 354 -11.99 -11.22 11.06
N THR A 355 -11.38 -11.64 9.95
CA THR A 355 -12.08 -12.31 8.85
C THR A 355 -12.63 -13.66 9.28
N VAL A 356 -11.85 -14.44 10.02
CA VAL A 356 -12.27 -15.75 10.56
C VAL A 356 -13.43 -15.58 11.53
N ALA A 357 -13.34 -14.59 12.43
CA ALA A 357 -14.41 -14.28 13.39
C ALA A 357 -15.72 -13.86 12.69
N ALA A 358 -15.63 -13.02 11.65
CA ALA A 358 -16.79 -12.63 10.85
C ALA A 358 -17.44 -13.86 10.17
N PHE A 359 -16.66 -14.77 9.63
CA PHE A 359 -17.16 -15.99 9.01
C PHE A 359 -17.82 -16.95 10.03
N ILE A 360 -17.18 -17.17 11.18
CA ILE A 360 -17.73 -18.00 12.26
C ILE A 360 -19.05 -17.41 12.73
N TRP A 361 -19.13 -16.10 12.96
CA TRP A 361 -20.35 -15.43 13.37
C TRP A 361 -21.49 -15.65 12.36
N LEU A 362 -21.20 -15.48 11.08
CA LEU A 362 -22.19 -15.73 10.03
C LEU A 362 -22.73 -17.16 10.08
N LEU A 363 -21.86 -18.16 10.30
CA LEU A 363 -22.27 -19.57 10.41
C LEU A 363 -23.13 -19.82 11.64
N ILE A 364 -22.80 -19.23 12.80
CA ILE A 364 -23.57 -19.34 14.03
C ILE A 364 -24.99 -18.80 13.81
N VAL A 365 -25.10 -17.60 13.26
CA VAL A 365 -26.41 -16.97 13.06
C VAL A 365 -27.21 -17.69 11.96
N ALA A 366 -26.58 -18.18 10.92
CA ALA A 366 -27.26 -18.99 9.90
C ALA A 366 -27.86 -20.28 10.48
N ARG A 367 -27.22 -20.88 11.50
CA ARG A 367 -27.71 -22.07 12.19
C ARG A 367 -28.80 -21.73 13.23
N THR A 368 -28.61 -20.66 14.01
CA THR A 368 -29.54 -20.28 15.09
C THR A 368 -30.77 -19.54 14.54
N GLY A 369 -30.63 -18.73 13.52
CA GLY A 369 -31.73 -18.00 12.87
C GLY A 369 -32.79 -18.91 12.22
N ARG A 370 -32.47 -20.17 11.93
CA ARG A 370 -33.46 -21.18 11.51
C ARG A 370 -34.47 -21.54 12.61
N LYS A 371 -34.14 -21.26 13.89
CA LYS A 371 -35.03 -21.56 15.05
C LYS A 371 -35.92 -20.40 15.46
N VAL A 372 -35.72 -19.20 14.91
CA VAL A 372 -36.48 -17.99 15.27
C VAL A 372 -37.64 -17.70 14.30
N VAL A 373 -37.69 -18.43 13.17
CA VAL A 373 -38.69 -18.25 12.09
C VAL A 373 -39.69 -19.42 12.04
N THR A 374 -39.61 -20.36 12.97
CA THR A 374 -40.65 -21.37 13.21
C THR A 374 -41.34 -21.07 14.53
#